data_090f7f69c605c07cfe1536e9974b679b
#
_entry.id   090f7f69c605c07cfe1536e9974b679b
#
_cell.length_a   1.000
_cell.length_b   1.000
_cell.length_c   1.000
_cell.angle_alpha   90.00
_cell.angle_beta   90.00
_cell.angle_gamma   90.00
#
_symmetry.space_group_name_H-M   'P 1'
#
loop_
_entity.id
_entity.type
_entity.pdbx_description
1 polymer ?
#
loop_
_entity_poly.entity_id
_entity_poly.type
_entity_poly.pdbx_seq_one_letter_code
_entity_poly.pdbx_strand_id
1 'polypeptide(L)'
;MREKVTMVTKIEALNWLKENEPSVYYLRESQKSLSKDTNLRDLGKLFADPNEHIQKDWINNNTKLNVVVRDDYESDANAAGHDLETTDEVLKIQSKLRAKTLHLEQTRRKSIKNEHSSSTGHVRYSVGEADVYLFSRPDVEDYLNIDKWEYIAIPERYLVDEDNPKYLIPRVNKSIWKNFVGRVKEILEEEYDRRK
;
A
#
# COMPACT_ATOMS: atom_id res chain seq x y z
N MET A 1 12.32 -23.79 22.87
CA MET A 1 13.10 -22.61 22.43
C MET A 1 12.40 -22.04 21.22
N ARG A 2 11.92 -20.79 21.27
CA ARG A 2 11.43 -20.11 20.06
C ARG A 2 12.68 -19.67 19.30
N GLU A 3 12.88 -20.17 18.09
CA GLU A 3 13.91 -19.66 17.19
C GLU A 3 13.73 -18.16 17.02
N LYS A 4 14.81 -17.42 17.19
CA LYS A 4 14.83 -15.98 16.97
C LYS A 4 14.73 -15.76 15.46
N VAL A 5 13.56 -15.38 14.96
CA VAL A 5 13.36 -14.99 13.57
C VAL A 5 14.34 -13.85 13.28
N THR A 6 15.28 -14.10 12.38
CA THR A 6 16.26 -13.10 11.96
C THR A 6 15.58 -12.16 10.96
N MET A 7 15.15 -11.00 11.43
CA MET A 7 14.62 -9.97 10.54
C MET A 7 15.73 -9.44 9.64
N VAL A 8 15.36 -9.13 8.40
CA VAL A 8 16.20 -8.43 7.43
C VAL A 8 16.77 -7.16 8.06
N THR A 9 18.07 -6.96 7.94
CA THR A 9 18.74 -5.74 8.41
C THR A 9 18.45 -4.56 7.49
N LYS A 10 18.62 -3.34 8.01
CA LYS A 10 18.50 -2.12 7.19
C LYS A 10 19.49 -2.10 6.03
N ILE A 11 20.70 -2.63 6.23
CA ILE A 11 21.75 -2.69 5.20
C ILE A 11 21.33 -3.63 4.08
N GLU A 12 20.84 -4.83 4.40
CA GLU A 12 20.34 -5.78 3.42
C GLU A 12 19.16 -5.21 2.62
N ALA A 13 18.21 -4.55 3.29
CA ALA A 13 17.08 -3.90 2.65
C ALA A 13 17.52 -2.77 1.69
N LEU A 14 18.47 -1.92 2.09
CA LEU A 14 19.01 -0.84 1.25
C LEU A 14 19.79 -1.38 0.05
N ASN A 15 20.58 -2.44 0.22
CA ASN A 15 21.29 -3.09 -0.88
C ASN A 15 20.31 -3.69 -1.89
N TRP A 16 19.28 -4.38 -1.40
CA TRP A 16 18.22 -4.92 -2.25
C TRP A 16 17.52 -3.82 -3.06
N LEU A 17 17.13 -2.70 -2.43
CA LEU A 17 16.50 -1.56 -3.10
C LEU A 17 17.43 -0.94 -4.15
N LYS A 18 18.72 -0.82 -3.85
CA LYS A 18 19.71 -0.28 -4.80
C LYS A 18 19.84 -1.15 -6.06
N GLU A 19 19.74 -2.45 -5.91
CA GLU A 19 19.88 -3.42 -7.02
C GLU A 19 18.60 -3.58 -7.83
N ASN A 20 17.43 -3.55 -7.18
CA ASN A 20 16.15 -3.88 -7.80
C ASN A 20 15.28 -2.65 -8.11
N GLU A 21 15.41 -1.57 -7.31
CA GLU A 21 14.62 -0.34 -7.43
C GLU A 21 15.52 0.91 -7.31
N PRO A 22 16.49 1.11 -8.22
CA PRO A 22 17.53 2.12 -8.04
C PRO A 22 17.01 3.56 -8.00
N SER A 23 15.94 3.89 -8.72
CA SER A 23 15.33 5.22 -8.69
C SER A 23 14.76 5.57 -7.33
N VAL A 24 14.06 4.63 -6.71
CA VAL A 24 13.46 4.78 -5.39
C VAL A 24 14.52 4.75 -4.29
N TYR A 25 15.57 3.97 -4.45
CA TYR A 25 16.70 3.94 -3.52
C TYR A 25 17.32 5.33 -3.33
N TYR A 26 17.62 6.05 -4.41
CA TYR A 26 18.21 7.39 -4.32
C TYR A 26 17.27 8.39 -3.63
N LEU A 27 15.98 8.33 -3.92
CA LEU A 27 14.97 9.15 -3.25
C LEU A 27 14.95 8.87 -1.74
N ARG A 28 15.03 7.62 -1.33
CA ARG A 28 15.00 7.17 0.07
C ARG A 28 16.29 7.42 0.80
N GLU A 29 17.44 7.33 0.16
CA GLU A 29 18.73 7.65 0.78
C GLU A 29 18.80 9.12 1.21
N SER A 30 18.16 10.02 0.46
CA SER A 30 18.04 11.42 0.82
C SER A 30 17.16 11.68 2.05
N GLN A 31 16.24 10.74 2.39
CA GLN A 31 15.37 10.81 3.56
C GLN A 31 16.02 10.20 4.81
N LYS A 32 17.04 10.83 5.35
CA LYS A 32 17.96 10.31 6.39
C LYS A 32 17.39 10.00 7.79
N SER A 33 16.09 9.88 8.00
CA SER A 33 15.49 9.74 9.34
C SER A 33 15.12 8.33 9.77
N LEU A 34 15.78 7.30 9.23
CA LEU A 34 15.51 5.92 9.63
C LEU A 34 16.26 5.57 10.91
N SER A 35 15.59 4.91 11.86
CA SER A 35 16.19 4.47 13.11
C SER A 35 17.35 3.50 12.87
N LYS A 36 18.26 3.41 13.84
CA LYS A 36 19.42 2.50 13.76
C LYS A 36 18.99 1.02 13.83
N ASP A 37 17.90 0.75 14.54
CA ASP A 37 17.37 -0.60 14.72
C ASP A 37 16.31 -0.90 13.66
N THR A 38 16.51 -1.96 12.87
CA THR A 38 15.57 -2.36 11.85
C THR A 38 14.40 -3.10 12.48
N ASN A 39 13.20 -2.62 12.23
CA ASN A 39 11.96 -3.24 12.64
C ASN A 39 10.95 -3.17 11.48
N LEU A 40 9.80 -3.84 11.61
CA LEU A 40 8.76 -3.86 10.57
C LEU A 40 8.26 -2.48 10.16
N ARG A 41 8.27 -1.51 11.07
CA ARG A 41 7.86 -0.13 10.78
C ARG A 41 8.87 0.56 9.87
N ASP A 42 10.17 0.36 10.13
CA ASP A 42 11.23 0.97 9.34
C ASP A 42 11.35 0.32 7.96
N LEU A 43 11.20 -1.01 7.87
CA LEU A 43 11.06 -1.72 6.59
C LEU A 43 9.83 -1.21 5.81
N GLY A 44 8.69 -1.05 6.47
CA GLY A 44 7.49 -0.50 5.85
C GLY A 44 7.69 0.91 5.28
N LYS A 45 8.52 1.75 5.92
CA LYS A 45 8.86 3.07 5.38
C LYS A 45 9.83 2.99 4.20
N LEU A 46 10.83 2.10 4.27
CA LEU A 46 11.77 1.88 3.17
C LEU A 46 11.08 1.38 1.91
N PHE A 47 10.11 0.49 2.07
CA PHE A 47 9.41 -0.15 0.97
C PHE A 47 8.09 0.53 0.58
N ALA A 48 7.73 1.69 1.14
CA ALA A 48 6.47 2.35 0.83
C ALA A 48 6.33 2.68 -0.66
N ASP A 49 7.31 3.43 -1.22
CA ASP A 49 7.31 3.79 -2.62
C ASP A 49 7.69 2.58 -3.54
N PRO A 50 8.72 1.75 -3.19
CA PRO A 50 8.97 0.52 -3.93
C PRO A 50 7.76 -0.42 -4.05
N ASN A 51 6.92 -0.48 -3.01
CA ASN A 51 5.72 -1.28 -3.02
C ASN A 51 4.75 -0.92 -4.15
N GLU A 52 4.64 0.36 -4.50
CA GLU A 52 3.81 0.81 -5.61
C GLU A 52 4.31 0.24 -6.95
N HIS A 53 5.63 0.29 -7.19
CA HIS A 53 6.24 -0.30 -8.38
C HIS A 53 6.12 -1.83 -8.39
N ILE A 54 6.36 -2.50 -7.27
CA ILE A 54 6.18 -3.94 -7.12
C ILE A 54 4.74 -4.36 -7.43
N GLN A 55 3.76 -3.64 -6.90
CA GLN A 55 2.34 -3.90 -7.18
C GLN A 55 1.98 -3.64 -8.64
N LYS A 56 2.46 -2.53 -9.23
CA LYS A 56 2.30 -2.23 -10.65
C LYS A 56 2.80 -3.38 -11.51
N ASP A 57 4.03 -3.82 -11.28
CA ASP A 57 4.65 -4.89 -12.06
C ASP A 57 3.91 -6.22 -11.88
N TRP A 58 3.48 -6.52 -10.65
CA TRP A 58 2.65 -7.70 -10.39
C TRP A 58 1.33 -7.65 -11.18
N ILE A 59 0.61 -6.52 -11.15
CA ILE A 59 -0.66 -6.36 -11.86
C ILE A 59 -0.45 -6.52 -13.36
N ASN A 60 0.52 -5.82 -13.95
CA ASN A 60 0.81 -5.83 -15.38
C ASN A 60 1.23 -7.22 -15.88
N ASN A 61 1.90 -8.01 -15.04
CA ASN A 61 2.35 -9.35 -15.41
C ASN A 61 1.28 -10.44 -15.19
N ASN A 62 0.29 -10.21 -14.33
CA ASN A 62 -0.64 -11.26 -13.90
C ASN A 62 -2.11 -11.01 -14.29
N THR A 63 -2.45 -9.82 -14.77
CA THR A 63 -3.82 -9.44 -15.16
C THR A 63 -3.86 -8.93 -16.60
N LYS A 64 -5.06 -8.68 -17.13
CA LYS A 64 -5.25 -8.01 -18.43
C LYS A 64 -5.10 -6.47 -18.34
N LEU A 65 -4.89 -5.93 -17.16
CA LEU A 65 -4.81 -4.49 -16.93
C LEU A 65 -3.41 -3.97 -17.24
N ASN A 66 -3.35 -2.72 -17.68
CA ASN A 66 -2.12 -1.96 -17.81
C ASN A 66 -2.17 -0.79 -16.82
N VAL A 67 -1.35 -0.85 -15.78
CA VAL A 67 -1.38 0.06 -14.64
C VAL A 67 -0.07 0.84 -14.57
N VAL A 68 -0.17 2.11 -14.21
CA VAL A 68 0.96 3.02 -13.97
C VAL A 68 0.98 3.48 -12.51
N VAL A 69 2.17 3.79 -12.01
CA VAL A 69 2.34 4.52 -10.76
C VAL A 69 2.07 5.98 -11.06
N ARG A 70 1.36 6.63 -10.18
CA ARG A 70 1.05 8.04 -10.28
C ARG A 70 2.20 8.88 -9.73
N ASP A 71 2.92 9.57 -10.61
CA ASP A 71 4.05 10.45 -10.28
C ASP A 71 3.59 11.89 -9.96
N ASP A 72 2.73 12.07 -8.97
CA ASP A 72 2.25 13.39 -8.54
C ASP A 72 3.24 14.13 -7.61
N TYR A 73 4.54 13.90 -7.76
CA TYR A 73 5.55 14.54 -6.91
C TYR A 73 5.65 16.06 -7.06
N GLU A 74 5.15 16.64 -8.14
CA GLU A 74 5.18 18.09 -8.39
C GLU A 74 3.89 18.82 -8.04
N SER A 75 2.75 18.14 -8.00
CA SER A 75 1.47 18.74 -7.66
C SER A 75 0.95 18.18 -6.35
N ASP A 76 1.12 18.94 -5.28
CA ASP A 76 0.42 18.77 -4.02
C ASP A 76 0.22 17.30 -3.59
N ALA A 77 1.19 16.73 -2.89
CA ALA A 77 1.21 15.35 -2.36
C ALA A 77 -0.05 14.95 -1.53
N ASN A 78 -1.10 15.75 -1.63
CA ASN A 78 -2.34 15.69 -0.88
C ASN A 78 -3.59 15.60 -1.76
N ALA A 79 -3.46 15.70 -3.09
CA ALA A 79 -4.61 15.91 -3.94
C ALA A 79 -5.32 14.64 -4.38
N ALA A 80 -4.66 13.50 -4.44
CA ALA A 80 -5.29 12.29 -4.93
C ALA A 80 -5.17 11.13 -3.95
N GLY A 81 -6.28 10.52 -3.66
CA GLY A 81 -6.37 9.40 -2.72
C GLY A 81 -5.96 8.05 -3.30
N HIS A 82 -5.19 7.99 -4.41
CA HIS A 82 -4.75 6.73 -5.01
C HIS A 82 -3.32 6.84 -5.54
N ASP A 83 -2.60 5.70 -5.53
CA ASP A 83 -1.19 5.62 -5.88
C ASP A 83 -0.97 5.00 -7.27
N LEU A 84 -1.91 4.17 -7.73
CA LEU A 84 -1.87 3.48 -9.02
C LEU A 84 -3.17 3.71 -9.78
N GLU A 85 -3.07 3.76 -11.12
CA GLU A 85 -4.26 3.83 -11.99
C GLU A 85 -4.03 3.08 -13.30
N THR A 86 -5.11 2.61 -13.93
CA THR A 86 -5.03 2.07 -15.28
C THR A 86 -4.71 3.18 -16.29
N THR A 87 -3.98 2.86 -17.37
CA THR A 87 -3.57 3.83 -18.39
C THR A 87 -4.73 4.55 -19.08
N ASP A 88 -5.92 4.00 -19.01
CA ASP A 88 -7.18 4.61 -19.49
C ASP A 88 -7.99 5.31 -18.37
N GLU A 89 -7.39 5.46 -17.17
CA GLU A 89 -7.95 6.16 -16.00
C GLU A 89 -9.27 5.58 -15.46
N VAL A 90 -9.63 4.35 -15.85
CA VAL A 90 -10.90 3.70 -15.48
C VAL A 90 -10.87 3.17 -14.04
N LEU A 91 -9.73 2.60 -13.59
CA LEU A 91 -9.60 1.99 -12.27
C LEU A 91 -8.51 2.69 -11.46
N LYS A 92 -8.87 3.16 -10.28
CA LYS A 92 -7.99 3.81 -9.30
C LYS A 92 -7.69 2.86 -8.16
N ILE A 93 -6.40 2.67 -7.87
CA ILE A 93 -5.94 1.70 -6.86
C ILE A 93 -5.09 2.42 -5.81
N GLN A 94 -5.45 2.25 -4.54
CA GLN A 94 -4.66 2.70 -3.41
C GLN A 94 -3.72 1.59 -2.96
N SER A 95 -2.42 1.85 -3.00
CA SER A 95 -1.37 0.92 -2.57
C SER A 95 -1.18 0.95 -1.05
N LYS A 96 -1.04 -0.21 -0.44
CA LYS A 96 -0.76 -0.36 1.00
C LYS A 96 0.23 -1.50 1.24
N LEU A 97 1.23 -1.23 2.07
CA LEU A 97 2.18 -2.23 2.56
C LEU A 97 1.88 -2.52 4.04
N ARG A 98 1.44 -3.72 4.36
CA ARG A 98 0.98 -4.09 5.71
C ARG A 98 1.36 -5.53 6.07
N ALA A 99 2.44 -5.73 6.82
CA ALA A 99 2.91 -7.07 7.19
C ALA A 99 1.97 -7.82 8.17
N LYS A 100 1.23 -7.11 9.02
CA LYS A 100 0.38 -7.74 10.06
C LYS A 100 -1.08 -7.33 9.95
N THR A 101 -1.41 -6.12 10.35
CA THR A 101 -2.79 -5.61 10.43
C THR A 101 -3.08 -4.70 9.24
N LEU A 102 -4.21 -4.91 8.58
CA LEU A 102 -4.62 -4.10 7.43
C LEU A 102 -5.24 -2.77 7.91
N HIS A 103 -4.40 -1.78 8.19
CA HIS A 103 -4.82 -0.43 8.50
C HIS A 103 -5.02 0.40 7.23
N LEU A 104 -6.12 1.15 7.20
CA LEU A 104 -6.46 2.09 6.12
C LEU A 104 -6.13 3.54 6.45
N GLU A 105 -5.88 3.85 7.72
CA GLU A 105 -5.47 5.20 8.12
C GLU A 105 -4.17 5.61 7.44
N GLN A 106 -4.09 6.85 7.05
CA GLN A 106 -2.91 7.48 6.48
C GLN A 106 -2.40 8.58 7.40
N THR A 107 -1.08 8.77 7.42
CA THR A 107 -0.46 9.91 8.11
C THR A 107 -0.37 11.06 7.12
N ARG A 108 -1.15 12.11 7.33
CA ARG A 108 -1.05 13.36 6.55
C ARG A 108 -0.27 14.42 7.33
N ARG A 109 0.30 15.40 6.62
CA ARG A 109 0.93 16.55 7.26
C ARG A 109 -0.11 17.30 8.09
N LYS A 110 0.30 17.90 9.21
CA LYS A 110 -0.59 18.63 10.16
C LYS A 110 -1.45 19.73 9.53
N SER A 111 -1.08 20.22 8.35
CA SER A 111 -1.82 21.26 7.63
C SER A 111 -3.12 20.77 6.99
N ILE A 112 -3.28 19.46 6.83
CA ILE A 112 -4.47 18.87 6.20
C ILE A 112 -5.16 18.01 7.25
N LYS A 113 -5.96 18.66 8.06
CA LYS A 113 -6.83 18.00 9.03
C LYS A 113 -8.25 18.01 8.45
N ASN A 114 -8.88 16.84 8.43
CA ASN A 114 -10.33 16.75 8.33
C ASN A 114 -10.93 16.61 9.73
N GLU A 115 -12.25 16.67 9.83
CA GLU A 115 -12.99 16.52 11.10
C GLU A 115 -12.73 15.22 11.87
N HIS A 116 -12.12 14.21 11.19
CA HIS A 116 -11.75 12.90 11.75
C HIS A 116 -10.24 12.71 11.92
N SER A 117 -9.46 13.80 11.90
CA SER A 117 -8.02 13.70 12.20
C SER A 117 -7.82 13.37 13.68
N SER A 118 -7.08 12.29 13.94
CA SER A 118 -6.67 11.97 15.31
C SER A 118 -5.61 12.97 15.81
N SER A 119 -5.42 13.03 17.12
CA SER A 119 -4.35 13.82 17.74
C SER A 119 -2.94 13.41 17.28
N THR A 120 -2.80 12.19 16.75
CA THR A 120 -1.56 11.63 16.22
C THR A 120 -1.32 11.98 14.75
N GLY A 121 -2.23 12.71 14.09
CA GLY A 121 -2.12 13.07 12.67
C GLY A 121 -2.54 11.95 11.71
N HIS A 122 -3.17 10.88 12.20
CA HIS A 122 -3.81 9.88 11.35
C HIS A 122 -5.14 10.40 10.82
N VAL A 123 -5.37 10.20 9.54
CA VAL A 123 -6.57 10.64 8.82
C VAL A 123 -7.21 9.44 8.14
N ARG A 124 -8.53 9.35 8.22
CA ARG A 124 -9.30 8.32 7.53
C ARG A 124 -9.41 8.64 6.04
N TYR A 125 -9.45 7.61 5.21
CA TYR A 125 -9.80 7.75 3.80
C TYR A 125 -11.26 8.11 3.64
N SER A 126 -11.53 9.05 2.75
CA SER A 126 -12.89 9.36 2.30
C SER A 126 -13.32 8.37 1.22
N VAL A 127 -14.61 8.10 1.15
CA VAL A 127 -15.20 7.32 0.04
C VAL A 127 -14.98 8.07 -1.28
N GLY A 128 -14.58 7.35 -2.33
CA GLY A 128 -14.33 7.90 -3.67
C GLY A 128 -12.87 8.29 -3.93
N GLU A 129 -11.95 8.11 -2.95
CA GLU A 129 -10.53 8.38 -3.18
C GLU A 129 -9.86 7.31 -4.05
N ALA A 130 -10.28 6.05 -3.94
CA ALA A 130 -9.83 4.96 -4.79
C ALA A 130 -10.95 3.94 -4.96
N ASP A 131 -10.85 3.10 -5.97
CA ASP A 131 -11.85 2.07 -6.29
C ASP A 131 -11.52 0.74 -5.61
N VAL A 132 -10.21 0.46 -5.49
CA VAL A 132 -9.66 -0.75 -4.88
C VAL A 132 -8.50 -0.39 -3.96
N TYR A 133 -8.44 -1.03 -2.81
CA TYR A 133 -7.33 -0.97 -1.87
C TYR A 133 -6.51 -2.25 -1.99
N LEU A 134 -5.29 -2.14 -2.51
CA LEU A 134 -4.38 -3.27 -2.73
C LEU A 134 -3.34 -3.33 -1.62
N PHE A 135 -3.39 -4.38 -0.83
CA PHE A 135 -2.47 -4.62 0.26
C PHE A 135 -1.40 -5.62 -0.16
N SER A 136 -0.13 -5.24 0.00
CA SER A 136 0.99 -6.18 0.02
C SER A 136 1.26 -6.61 1.45
N ARG A 137 1.38 -7.91 1.67
CA ARG A 137 1.68 -8.52 2.96
C ARG A 137 3.00 -9.29 2.85
N PRO A 138 4.14 -8.63 3.15
CA PRO A 138 5.43 -9.29 3.17
C PRO A 138 5.46 -10.46 4.15
N ASP A 139 6.16 -11.52 3.79
CA ASP A 139 6.56 -12.53 4.76
C ASP A 139 7.57 -11.89 5.73
N VAL A 140 7.25 -11.93 7.03
CA VAL A 140 8.10 -11.30 8.06
C VAL A 140 9.45 -12.01 8.18
N GLU A 141 9.51 -13.30 7.88
CA GLU A 141 10.71 -14.14 7.96
C GLU A 141 11.57 -14.04 6.70
N ASP A 142 10.98 -13.67 5.56
CA ASP A 142 11.64 -13.59 4.25
C ASP A 142 11.22 -12.31 3.50
N TYR A 143 11.40 -11.16 4.13
CA TYR A 143 10.83 -9.88 3.70
C TYR A 143 11.29 -9.44 2.31
N LEU A 144 12.52 -9.76 1.91
CA LEU A 144 13.08 -9.37 0.60
C LEU A 144 12.66 -10.28 -0.53
N ASN A 145 12.03 -11.40 -0.24
CA ASN A 145 11.51 -12.32 -1.24
C ASN A 145 10.09 -11.90 -1.64
N ILE A 146 10.00 -10.96 -2.59
CA ILE A 146 8.72 -10.39 -3.05
C ILE A 146 7.78 -11.43 -3.67
N ASP A 147 8.31 -12.53 -4.20
CA ASP A 147 7.52 -13.62 -4.75
C ASP A 147 6.68 -14.35 -3.69
N LYS A 148 7.08 -14.24 -2.42
CA LYS A 148 6.34 -14.78 -1.27
C LYS A 148 5.37 -13.77 -0.64
N TRP A 149 5.33 -12.55 -1.13
CA TRP A 149 4.36 -11.59 -0.62
C TRP A 149 2.95 -11.99 -1.00
N GLU A 150 2.06 -11.97 -0.02
CA GLU A 150 0.64 -12.14 -0.26
C GLU A 150 0.02 -10.81 -0.68
N TYR A 151 -0.79 -10.82 -1.72
CA TYR A 151 -1.53 -9.64 -2.16
C TYR A 151 -3.02 -9.83 -1.87
N ILE A 152 -3.68 -8.77 -1.39
CA ILE A 152 -5.11 -8.75 -1.09
C ILE A 152 -5.70 -7.48 -1.70
N ALA A 153 -6.58 -7.62 -2.68
CA ALA A 153 -7.34 -6.52 -3.27
C ALA A 153 -8.74 -6.49 -2.64
N ILE A 154 -9.14 -5.32 -2.13
CA ILE A 154 -10.46 -5.14 -1.51
C ILE A 154 -11.13 -3.95 -2.18
N PRO A 155 -12.27 -4.14 -2.88
CA PRO A 155 -13.03 -3.04 -3.44
C PRO A 155 -13.54 -2.09 -2.35
N GLU A 156 -13.52 -0.79 -2.62
CA GLU A 156 -13.88 0.26 -1.66
C GLU A 156 -15.23 0.01 -0.99
N ARG A 157 -16.23 -0.48 -1.75
CA ARG A 157 -17.58 -0.72 -1.23
C ARG A 157 -17.66 -1.66 -0.02
N TYR A 158 -16.65 -2.52 0.18
CA TYR A 158 -16.56 -3.40 1.37
C TYR A 158 -15.83 -2.77 2.54
N LEU A 159 -15.35 -1.55 2.38
CA LEU A 159 -14.54 -0.81 3.35
C LEU A 159 -15.27 0.42 3.90
N VAL A 160 -16.45 0.74 3.37
CA VAL A 160 -17.26 1.85 3.84
C VAL A 160 -17.66 1.63 5.30
N ASP A 161 -17.49 2.65 6.12
CA ASP A 161 -17.92 2.62 7.52
C ASP A 161 -19.43 2.80 7.61
N GLU A 162 -20.13 1.80 8.12
CA GLU A 162 -21.60 1.81 8.26
C GLU A 162 -22.08 2.93 9.19
N ASP A 163 -21.29 3.28 10.22
CA ASP A 163 -21.61 4.35 11.17
C ASP A 163 -21.34 5.74 10.59
N ASN A 164 -20.42 5.85 9.62
CA ASN A 164 -20.10 7.10 8.95
C ASN A 164 -19.77 6.88 7.45
N PRO A 165 -20.81 6.81 6.59
CA PRO A 165 -20.66 6.42 5.18
C PRO A 165 -19.82 7.35 4.29
N LYS A 166 -19.36 8.48 4.83
CA LYS A 166 -18.42 9.37 4.12
C LYS A 166 -16.97 8.88 4.18
N TYR A 167 -16.66 7.94 5.08
CA TYR A 167 -15.31 7.45 5.35
C TYR A 167 -15.23 5.94 5.28
N LEU A 168 -14.00 5.46 5.10
CA LEU A 168 -13.71 4.04 5.19
C LEU A 168 -13.40 3.65 6.64
N ILE A 169 -13.59 2.37 6.95
CA ILE A 169 -13.17 1.80 8.23
C ILE A 169 -11.66 1.98 8.43
N PRO A 170 -11.18 2.36 9.63
CA PRO A 170 -9.76 2.60 9.86
C PRO A 170 -8.93 1.30 9.84
N ARG A 171 -9.58 0.16 10.04
CA ARG A 171 -8.94 -1.16 10.12
C ARG A 171 -9.82 -2.23 9.50
N VAL A 172 -9.24 -3.01 8.58
CA VAL A 172 -9.93 -4.13 7.94
C VAL A 172 -9.84 -5.37 8.82
N ASN A 173 -10.98 -5.84 9.30
CA ASN A 173 -11.05 -7.04 10.12
C ASN A 173 -10.83 -8.31 9.30
N LYS A 174 -10.35 -9.38 9.96
CA LYS A 174 -10.09 -10.68 9.30
C LYS A 174 -11.34 -11.27 8.66
N SER A 175 -12.52 -11.04 9.26
CA SER A 175 -13.82 -11.48 8.71
C SER A 175 -14.10 -10.89 7.33
N ILE A 176 -13.58 -9.68 7.04
CA ILE A 176 -13.71 -9.02 5.74
C ILE A 176 -12.61 -9.54 4.79
N TRP A 177 -11.34 -9.28 5.11
CA TRP A 177 -10.26 -9.48 4.15
C TRP A 177 -9.99 -10.94 3.78
N LYS A 178 -10.31 -11.92 4.64
CA LYS A 178 -10.18 -13.35 4.32
C LYS A 178 -10.95 -13.78 3.06
N ASN A 179 -12.02 -13.06 2.71
CA ASN A 179 -12.84 -13.34 1.53
C ASN A 179 -12.18 -12.91 0.21
N PHE A 180 -11.08 -12.17 0.31
CA PHE A 180 -10.37 -11.57 -0.83
C PHE A 180 -8.97 -12.17 -1.06
N VAL A 181 -8.52 -13.04 -0.15
CA VAL A 181 -7.23 -13.73 -0.27
C VAL A 181 -7.22 -14.61 -1.52
N GLY A 182 -6.14 -14.52 -2.31
CA GLY A 182 -5.95 -15.32 -3.52
C GLY A 182 -6.81 -14.89 -4.72
N ARG A 183 -7.58 -13.81 -4.63
CA ARG A 183 -8.52 -13.36 -5.67
C ARG A 183 -8.14 -12.01 -6.30
N VAL A 184 -6.90 -11.56 -6.17
CA VAL A 184 -6.48 -10.23 -6.60
C VAL A 184 -6.76 -9.98 -8.07
N LYS A 185 -6.35 -10.92 -8.96
CA LYS A 185 -6.59 -10.82 -10.40
C LYS A 185 -8.08 -10.67 -10.71
N GLU A 186 -8.89 -11.59 -10.20
CA GLU A 186 -10.34 -11.60 -10.39
C GLU A 186 -10.97 -10.26 -9.98
N ILE A 187 -10.64 -9.79 -8.77
CA ILE A 187 -11.21 -8.56 -8.21
C ILE A 187 -10.83 -7.32 -9.03
N LEU A 188 -9.56 -7.21 -9.42
CA LEU A 188 -9.10 -6.06 -10.20
C LEU A 188 -9.76 -6.04 -11.58
N GLU A 189 -9.86 -7.19 -12.25
CA GLU A 189 -10.50 -7.29 -13.57
C GLU A 189 -12.02 -7.06 -13.51
N GLU A 190 -12.71 -7.60 -12.47
CA GLU A 190 -14.15 -7.35 -12.24
C GLU A 190 -14.45 -5.87 -11.96
N GLU A 191 -13.62 -5.22 -11.10
CA GLU A 191 -13.83 -3.80 -10.79
C GLU A 191 -13.57 -2.91 -12.00
N TYR A 192 -12.57 -3.24 -12.82
CA TYR A 192 -12.31 -2.55 -14.07
C TYR A 192 -13.48 -2.70 -15.06
N ASP A 193 -13.95 -3.95 -15.29
CA ASP A 193 -15.05 -4.22 -16.22
C ASP A 193 -16.37 -3.56 -15.78
N ARG A 194 -16.60 -3.45 -14.48
CA ARG A 194 -17.78 -2.78 -13.90
C ARG A 194 -17.80 -1.27 -14.12
N ARG A 195 -16.63 -0.65 -14.32
CA ARG A 195 -16.47 0.81 -14.49
C ARG A 195 -16.37 1.24 -15.94
N LYS A 196 -16.07 0.30 -16.83
CA LYS A 196 -16.00 0.50 -18.27
C LYS A 196 -17.39 0.47 -18.91
#